data_d1341c1742652c1983cc5a4e4831f6bf
#
_entry.id   d1341c1742652c1983cc5a4e4831f6bf
#
_cell.length_a   1.000
_cell.length_b   1.000
_cell.length_c   1.000
_cell.angle_alpha   90.00
_cell.angle_beta   90.00
_cell.angle_gamma   90.00
#
_symmetry.space_group_name_H-M   'P 1'
#
loop_
_entity.id
_entity.type
_entity.pdbx_description
1 polymer ?
#
loop_
_entity_poly.entity_id
_entity_poly.type
_entity_poly.pdbx_seq_one_letter_code
_entity_poly.pdbx_strand_id
1 'polypeptide(L)' 'MKATTIKQIKQGEFFRLQPTETAPVWIRGYYCREDKTFEAYKWDDTNHEGFFKGTKKVFVDFEF' A
#
# COMPACT_ATOMS: atom_id res chain seq x y z
N MET A 1 -8.90 -11.31 4.72
CA MET A 1 -7.85 -10.33 4.45
C MET A 1 -6.50 -11.01 4.66
N LYS A 2 -5.55 -10.81 3.76
CA LYS A 2 -4.27 -11.54 3.78
C LYS A 2 -3.13 -10.56 4.06
N ALA A 3 -2.20 -10.94 4.94
CA ALA A 3 -1.02 -10.14 5.24
C ALA A 3 0.11 -10.45 4.26
N THR A 4 0.80 -9.40 3.82
CA THR A 4 1.96 -9.51 2.94
C THR A 4 2.84 -8.28 3.17
N THR A 5 3.84 -8.07 2.32
CA THR A 5 4.65 -6.85 2.38
C THR A 5 4.43 -6.03 1.12
N ILE A 6 4.70 -4.72 1.20
CA ILE A 6 4.42 -3.83 0.07
C ILE A 6 5.26 -4.20 -1.16
N LYS A 7 6.45 -4.75 -0.97
CA LYS A 7 7.30 -5.15 -2.11
C LYS A 7 6.75 -6.37 -2.86
N GLN A 8 5.86 -7.14 -2.23
CA GLN A 8 5.30 -8.35 -2.84
C GLN A 8 4.05 -8.08 -3.65
N ILE A 9 3.45 -6.91 -3.52
CA ILE A 9 2.30 -6.54 -4.32
C ILE A 9 2.76 -5.74 -5.54
N LYS A 10 1.93 -5.74 -6.59
CA LYS A 10 2.27 -5.07 -7.85
C LYS A 10 1.83 -3.62 -7.83
N GLN A 11 2.47 -2.82 -8.67
CA GLN A 11 2.04 -1.43 -8.87
C GLN A 11 0.58 -1.40 -9.32
N GLY A 12 -0.20 -0.53 -8.68
CA GLY A 12 -1.63 -0.41 -8.97
C GLY A 12 -2.52 -1.28 -8.09
N GLU A 13 -1.96 -2.18 -7.30
CA GLU A 13 -2.77 -3.00 -6.41
C GLU A 13 -3.20 -2.22 -5.17
N PHE A 14 -4.37 -2.60 -4.65
CA PHE A 14 -4.95 -2.00 -3.46
C PHE A 14 -4.46 -2.71 -2.21
N PHE A 15 -4.27 -1.95 -1.14
CA PHE A 15 -3.90 -2.54 0.15
C PHE A 15 -4.36 -1.65 1.29
N ARG A 16 -4.35 -2.21 2.51
CA ARG A 16 -4.60 -1.48 3.75
C ARG A 16 -3.39 -1.65 4.66
N LEU A 17 -3.18 -0.68 5.52
CA LEU A 17 -2.08 -0.74 6.50
C LEU A 17 -2.49 -1.45 7.79
N GLN A 18 -3.78 -1.66 7.98
CA GLN A 18 -4.34 -2.36 9.14
C GLN A 18 -5.39 -3.37 8.69
N PRO A 19 -5.54 -4.48 9.42
CA PRO A 19 -6.48 -5.54 9.02
C PRO A 19 -7.90 -5.25 9.49
N THR A 20 -8.40 -4.04 9.22
CA THR A 20 -9.75 -3.63 9.61
C THR A 20 -10.48 -3.09 8.39
N GLU A 21 -11.80 -3.25 8.40
CA GLU A 21 -12.65 -2.79 7.30
C GLU A 21 -12.74 -1.27 7.23
N THR A 22 -12.43 -0.59 8.34
CA THR A 22 -12.48 0.87 8.42
C THR A 22 -11.15 1.53 8.05
N ALA A 23 -10.08 0.76 7.89
CA ALA A 23 -8.79 1.32 7.51
C ALA A 23 -8.85 1.88 6.09
N PRO A 24 -8.18 3.01 5.84
CA PRO A 24 -8.14 3.57 4.49
C PRO A 24 -7.54 2.59 3.49
N VAL A 25 -8.04 2.64 2.26
CA VAL A 25 -7.51 1.85 1.16
C VAL A 25 -6.44 2.66 0.45
N TRP A 26 -5.29 2.03 0.21
CA TRP A 26 -4.15 2.61 -0.48
C TRP A 26 -3.92 1.92 -1.81
N ILE A 27 -3.25 2.61 -2.72
CA ILE A 27 -2.84 2.05 -4.00
C ILE A 27 -1.31 2.11 -4.05
N ARG A 28 -0.68 0.98 -4.37
CA ARG A 28 0.76 0.93 -4.48
C ARG A 28 1.21 1.64 -5.76
N GLY A 29 2.09 2.63 -5.61
CA GLY A 29 2.68 3.37 -6.71
C GLY A 29 4.03 2.80 -7.12
N TYR A 30 4.90 3.68 -7.61
CA TYR A 30 6.20 3.29 -8.13
C TYR A 30 7.20 3.01 -7.00
N TYR A 31 8.28 2.30 -7.35
CA TYR A 31 9.39 2.06 -6.45
C TYR A 31 10.44 3.18 -6.62
N CYS A 32 10.80 3.82 -5.51
CA CYS A 32 11.84 4.85 -5.51
C CYS A 32 13.19 4.20 -5.21
N ARG A 33 14.02 4.08 -6.22
CA ARG A 33 15.31 3.37 -6.12
C ARG A 33 16.31 4.10 -5.22
N GLU A 34 16.24 5.43 -5.20
CA GLU A 34 17.18 6.23 -4.41
C GLU A 34 16.98 6.04 -2.92
N ASP A 35 15.72 6.02 -2.50
CA ASP A 35 15.36 5.87 -1.09
C ASP A 35 15.06 4.43 -0.71
N LYS A 36 14.97 3.53 -1.69
CA LYS A 36 14.58 2.13 -1.51
C LYS A 36 13.22 2.01 -0.84
N THR A 37 12.28 2.86 -1.25
CA THR A 37 10.92 2.89 -0.74
C THR A 37 9.92 2.76 -1.86
N PHE A 38 8.70 2.38 -1.49
CA PHE A 38 7.59 2.29 -2.42
C PHE A 38 6.64 3.44 -2.15
N GLU A 39 6.28 4.17 -3.19
CA GLU A 39 5.26 5.20 -3.10
C GLU A 39 3.89 4.53 -3.00
N ALA A 40 2.99 5.15 -2.26
CA ALA A 40 1.60 4.75 -2.23
C ALA A 40 0.75 6.00 -2.01
N TYR A 41 -0.48 5.94 -2.45
CA TYR A 41 -1.42 7.05 -2.27
C TYR A 41 -2.78 6.49 -1.90
N LYS A 42 -3.57 7.30 -1.18
CA LYS A 42 -4.89 6.87 -0.73
C LYS A 42 -5.87 6.84 -1.90
N TRP A 43 -6.71 5.81 -1.90
CA TRP A 43 -7.72 5.63 -2.95
C TRP A 43 -8.68 6.81 -3.06
N ASP A 44 -9.12 7.35 -1.93
CA ASP A 44 -10.09 8.43 -1.88
C ASP A 44 -9.47 9.84 -1.80
N ASP A 45 -8.14 9.90 -1.76
CA ASP A 45 -7.42 11.18 -1.71
C ASP A 45 -6.05 10.97 -2.35
N THR A 46 -5.98 11.07 -3.67
CA THR A 46 -4.75 10.79 -4.42
C THR A 46 -3.65 11.80 -4.17
N ASN A 47 -3.95 12.93 -3.53
CA ASN A 47 -2.93 13.89 -3.12
C ASN A 47 -2.26 13.50 -1.81
N HIS A 48 -2.83 12.56 -1.08
CA HIS A 48 -2.27 12.07 0.16
C HIS A 48 -1.39 10.87 -0.14
N GLU A 49 -0.08 11.08 -0.23
CA GLU A 49 0.86 10.02 -0.55
C GLU A 49 1.78 9.71 0.64
N GLY A 50 2.37 8.53 0.61
CA GLY A 50 3.35 8.12 1.59
C GLY A 50 4.40 7.23 0.94
N PHE A 51 5.51 7.06 1.64
CA PHE A 51 6.60 6.20 1.19
C PHE A 51 6.87 5.15 2.25
N PHE A 52 6.95 3.90 1.84
CA PHE A 52 7.07 2.76 2.75
C PHE A 52 8.23 1.89 2.34
N LYS A 53 8.97 1.36 3.31
CA LYS A 53 10.02 0.38 3.04
C LYS A 53 9.38 -0.92 2.52
N GLY A 54 10.13 -1.64 1.68
CA GLY A 54 9.62 -2.87 1.08
C GLY A 54 9.16 -3.92 2.08
N THR A 55 9.67 -3.88 3.31
CA THR A 55 9.29 -4.80 4.38
C THR A 55 8.04 -4.38 5.14
N LYS A 56 7.45 -3.25 4.77
CA LYS A 56 6.23 -2.77 5.45
C LYS A 56 5.11 -3.79 5.28
N LYS A 57 4.54 -4.24 6.40
CA LYS A 57 3.42 -5.16 6.40
C LYS A 57 2.16 -4.47 5.91
N VAL A 58 1.48 -5.08 4.95
CA VAL A 58 0.24 -4.57 4.39
C VAL A 58 -0.78 -5.70 4.31
N PHE A 59 -2.04 -5.35 4.06
CA PHE A 59 -3.14 -6.30 4.02
C PHE A 59 -3.87 -6.17 2.70
N VAL A 60 -4.06 -7.30 2.04
CA VAL A 60 -4.70 -7.40 0.72
C VAL A 60 -5.84 -8.41 0.77
N ASP A 61 -6.45 -8.68 -0.39
CA ASP A 61 -7.49 -9.70 -0.51
C ASP A 61 -8.74 -9.31 0.28
N PHE A 62 -9.24 -8.11 0.04
CA PHE A 62 -10.44 -7.58 0.68
C PHE A 62 -11.37 -6.96 -0.36
N GLU A 63 -12.62 -6.79 0.05
CA GLU A 63 -13.62 -6.09 -0.75
C GLU A 63 -13.89 -4.70 -0.18
N PHE A 64 -14.21 -3.77 -1.08
CA PHE A 64 -14.58 -2.42 -0.67
C PHE A 64 -15.47 -1.71 -1.69
#